data_f69acee70d3189f1aeb84dc8c6d70118
#
_entry.id   f69acee70d3189f1aeb84dc8c6d70118
#
_cell.length_a   1.000
_cell.length_b   1.000
_cell.length_c   1.000
_cell.angle_alpha   90.00
_cell.angle_beta   90.00
_cell.angle_gamma   90.00
#
_symmetry.space_group_name_H-M   'P 1'
#
loop_
_entity.id
_entity.type
_entity.pdbx_description
1 polymer ?
#
loop_
_entity_poly.entity_id
_entity_poly.type
_entity_poly.pdbx_seq_one_letter_code
_entity_poly.pdbx_strand_id
1 'polypeptide(L)'
;MKLFVSSTSYFTLSIDTYNKSTGSQGDQPIKGESKIGGLIGLSSAKQGNIILKLIGESTITSPITSSGKYAGGVLGQAQQTKIEFNNSAKINLNIANIKANQYAGGFAGSLENGGTINVNTQKVQLSPLMSIRGNSGLGGFSGIIVSTNLKGDYKPNFSDTDVITNKDNTPFFAGKINSDDKSSSAQYIGGIAGSVDNSSIEGFYVTPSLCGNRYVGGIAGSVNNTTVYNCAANCGVFNNGSYSEAYSLGGIIGYLSNNKACNYENLVNYTSINDVGDGIGGIIGHADCSSNITLRKVVNLKNLTANYRIGGIIGYISGTSVVKIYHSANYGDISGKKGRWDKNDAIGGIVGYSSMNVQIHNSVNHGHVTASKDYWGAGGILGYANCSIPWVNCCCNWGNIDLSRDSEKENGGIGGLIGSIEHTKAGNWNITDCYNQGTVTGQKHSTSWGRRDYRGGIVGNMGKDANCHFVINAAKVDYGNALAGYLTDKNMKSSYLVKDTGKDFAATATLPDSRKGDESEKTLYSGFDFQGTWQIGGTHNQICAQLPYLQSCYFQFAKYNP
;
A
#
# COMPACT_ATOMS: atom_id res chain seq x y z
N MET A 1 30.98 -11.28 21.61
CA MET A 1 31.67 -12.55 21.27
C MET A 1 31.93 -12.56 19.77
N LYS A 2 33.16 -12.79 19.31
CA LYS A 2 33.48 -13.04 17.91
C LYS A 2 33.68 -14.55 17.74
N LEU A 3 32.85 -15.22 16.98
CA LEU A 3 33.00 -16.62 16.68
C LEU A 3 33.43 -16.76 15.22
N PHE A 4 34.62 -17.30 14.97
CA PHE A 4 35.12 -17.61 13.63
C PHE A 4 35.12 -19.13 13.44
N VAL A 5 34.37 -19.62 12.47
CA VAL A 5 34.38 -21.04 12.09
C VAL A 5 35.09 -21.16 10.74
N SER A 6 36.16 -21.93 10.68
CA SER A 6 37.02 -22.05 9.50
C SER A 6 36.79 -23.29 8.65
N SER A 7 35.77 -24.09 8.93
CA SER A 7 35.53 -25.35 8.21
C SER A 7 34.16 -25.44 7.54
N THR A 8 34.03 -26.32 6.55
CA THR A 8 32.79 -26.69 5.85
C THR A 8 31.75 -27.39 6.73
N SER A 9 31.98 -27.51 8.02
CA SER A 9 31.12 -28.22 8.97
C SER A 9 30.01 -27.31 9.48
N TYR A 10 28.83 -27.89 9.69
CA TYR A 10 27.74 -27.25 10.44
C TYR A 10 28.20 -26.98 11.88
N PHE A 11 28.07 -25.77 12.34
CA PHE A 11 28.32 -25.40 13.72
C PHE A 11 27.02 -25.00 14.39
N THR A 12 26.68 -25.64 15.49
CA THR A 12 25.53 -25.28 16.31
C THR A 12 26.03 -24.58 17.57
N LEU A 13 25.65 -23.31 17.73
CA LEU A 13 25.85 -22.57 18.97
C LEU A 13 24.53 -22.55 19.74
N SER A 14 24.50 -23.25 20.88
CA SER A 14 23.42 -23.16 21.86
C SER A 14 23.79 -22.07 22.86
N ILE A 15 23.02 -21.00 22.92
CA ILE A 15 23.18 -19.96 23.93
C ILE A 15 22.06 -20.14 24.94
N ASP A 16 22.40 -20.68 26.08
CA ASP A 16 21.53 -20.71 27.25
C ASP A 16 21.90 -19.52 28.13
N THR A 17 21.12 -18.46 28.03
CA THR A 17 21.38 -17.24 28.77
C THR A 17 20.41 -17.10 29.93
N TYR A 18 20.75 -17.70 31.04
CA TYR A 18 20.13 -17.38 32.31
C TYR A 18 20.80 -16.11 32.87
N ASN A 19 20.29 -14.95 32.55
CA ASN A 19 20.79 -13.70 33.11
C ASN A 19 19.78 -13.17 34.14
N LYS A 20 20.02 -13.52 35.40
CA LYS A 20 19.36 -12.90 36.53
C LYS A 20 20.05 -11.56 36.77
N SER A 21 19.54 -10.47 36.21
CA SER A 21 20.02 -9.13 36.57
C SER A 21 19.63 -8.84 38.02
N THR A 22 20.55 -9.07 38.94
CA THR A 22 20.47 -8.56 40.30
C THR A 22 21.33 -7.32 40.36
N GLY A 23 20.73 -6.12 40.27
CA GLY A 23 21.49 -4.92 40.55
C GLY A 23 20.89 -3.64 40.07
N SER A 24 20.72 -2.74 40.97
CA SER A 24 20.20 -1.38 40.84
C SER A 24 21.18 -0.35 40.24
N GLN A 25 22.14 -0.77 39.41
CA GLN A 25 22.91 0.15 38.59
C GLN A 25 22.31 0.15 37.18
N GLY A 26 21.93 1.32 36.67
CA GLY A 26 21.38 1.51 35.34
C GLY A 26 22.23 0.79 34.30
N ASP A 27 21.56 0.02 33.43
CA ASP A 27 22.21 -0.81 32.41
C ASP A 27 23.20 0.02 31.59
N GLN A 28 24.47 -0.32 31.66
CA GLN A 28 25.49 0.35 30.87
C GLN A 28 25.29 0.04 29.39
N PRO A 29 25.34 1.05 28.51
CA PRO A 29 25.12 0.85 27.08
C PRO A 29 26.24 0.00 26.45
N ILE A 30 25.85 -0.96 25.61
CA ILE A 30 26.77 -1.69 24.75
C ILE A 30 27.14 -0.78 23.58
N LYS A 31 28.39 -0.35 23.51
CA LYS A 31 28.87 0.60 22.48
C LYS A 31 29.98 -0.01 21.64
N GLY A 32 30.07 0.43 20.37
CA GLY A 32 31.15 0.05 19.47
C GLY A 32 31.04 0.73 18.11
N GLU A 33 32.01 0.50 17.25
CA GLU A 33 32.08 1.15 15.95
C GLU A 33 31.16 0.52 14.90
N SER A 34 31.01 -0.80 14.90
CA SER A 34 30.20 -1.51 13.90
C SER A 34 29.80 -2.89 14.37
N LYS A 35 28.68 -3.41 13.84
CA LYS A 35 28.19 -4.78 14.08
C LYS A 35 27.96 -5.08 15.56
N ILE A 36 27.19 -4.26 16.22
CA ILE A 36 26.93 -4.35 17.66
C ILE A 36 25.62 -5.10 17.89
N GLY A 37 25.68 -6.20 18.62
CA GLY A 37 24.52 -6.97 19.06
C GLY A 37 24.51 -7.17 20.56
N GLY A 38 23.33 -7.30 21.17
CA GLY A 38 23.21 -7.57 22.59
C GLY A 38 23.81 -8.90 23.01
N LEU A 39 23.81 -9.91 22.13
CA LEU A 39 24.47 -11.20 22.34
C LEU A 39 25.66 -11.42 21.41
N ILE A 40 25.50 -11.16 20.11
CA ILE A 40 26.50 -11.46 19.09
C ILE A 40 26.68 -10.25 18.18
N GLY A 41 27.91 -9.72 18.09
CA GLY A 41 28.24 -8.62 17.17
C GLY A 41 28.19 -9.07 15.70
N LEU A 42 28.88 -10.15 15.36
CA LEU A 42 28.93 -10.70 14.01
C LEU A 42 28.85 -12.22 14.05
N SER A 43 27.92 -12.79 13.26
CA SER A 43 27.88 -14.20 12.89
C SER A 43 28.11 -14.32 11.38
N SER A 44 29.16 -14.98 10.97
CA SER A 44 29.50 -15.11 9.54
C SER A 44 30.28 -16.41 9.28
N ALA A 45 29.90 -17.14 8.23
CA ALA A 45 30.67 -18.28 7.72
C ALA A 45 31.33 -17.91 6.40
N LYS A 46 32.56 -18.39 6.16
CA LYS A 46 33.22 -18.26 4.86
C LYS A 46 32.69 -19.28 3.85
N GLN A 47 32.38 -20.47 4.31
CA GLN A 47 31.73 -21.55 3.56
C GLN A 47 30.77 -22.30 4.48
N GLY A 48 29.65 -22.79 3.91
CA GLY A 48 28.59 -23.44 4.69
C GLY A 48 27.69 -22.46 5.43
N ASN A 49 26.90 -22.98 6.37
CA ASN A 49 25.94 -22.21 7.17
C ASN A 49 26.21 -22.38 8.66
N ILE A 50 26.10 -21.30 9.39
CA ILE A 50 26.01 -21.32 10.85
C ILE A 50 24.56 -21.57 11.24
N ILE A 51 24.31 -22.47 12.20
CA ILE A 51 23.01 -22.62 12.82
C ILE A 51 23.08 -22.04 14.23
N LEU A 52 22.37 -20.92 14.44
CA LEU A 52 22.21 -20.33 15.75
C LEU A 52 20.91 -20.84 16.38
N LYS A 53 21.00 -21.76 17.31
CA LYS A 53 19.86 -22.26 18.10
C LYS A 53 19.67 -21.42 19.34
N LEU A 54 18.49 -20.81 19.45
CA LEU A 54 18.08 -20.06 20.63
C LEU A 54 17.23 -20.97 21.52
N ILE A 55 17.62 -21.12 22.78
CA ILE A 55 17.03 -22.07 23.74
C ILE A 55 16.76 -21.33 25.05
N GLY A 56 15.68 -21.68 25.73
CA GLY A 56 15.35 -21.12 27.04
C GLY A 56 14.84 -19.67 26.96
N GLU A 57 14.68 -19.06 28.12
CA GLU A 57 14.19 -17.68 28.24
C GLU A 57 15.37 -16.72 28.51
N SER A 58 15.42 -15.64 27.75
CA SER A 58 16.47 -14.62 27.87
C SER A 58 15.86 -13.22 27.83
N THR A 59 16.37 -12.32 28.66
CA THR A 59 16.00 -10.89 28.66
C THR A 59 17.22 -10.03 28.43
N ILE A 60 17.13 -9.12 27.47
CA ILE A 60 18.18 -8.14 27.15
C ILE A 60 17.61 -6.74 27.43
N THR A 61 18.30 -5.97 28.24
CA THR A 61 17.86 -4.64 28.71
C THR A 61 18.81 -3.50 28.30
N SER A 62 20.11 -3.81 28.10
CA SER A 62 21.12 -2.79 27.84
C SER A 62 20.90 -2.05 26.53
N PRO A 63 20.95 -0.71 26.54
CA PRO A 63 20.93 0.10 25.31
C PRO A 63 22.10 -0.27 24.39
N ILE A 64 21.86 -0.24 23.08
CA ILE A 64 22.82 -0.67 22.06
C ILE A 64 23.13 0.52 21.14
N THR A 65 24.41 0.84 21.00
CA THR A 65 24.84 1.95 20.13
C THR A 65 26.02 1.53 19.26
N SER A 66 25.86 1.63 17.95
CA SER A 66 26.91 1.52 16.95
C SER A 66 27.14 2.91 16.34
N SER A 67 28.38 3.38 16.30
CA SER A 67 28.75 4.56 15.54
C SER A 67 28.86 4.28 14.04
N GLY A 68 28.89 3.01 13.65
CA GLY A 68 28.95 2.53 12.28
C GLY A 68 27.63 1.91 11.79
N LYS A 69 27.73 0.79 11.05
CA LYS A 69 26.64 0.33 10.20
C LYS A 69 25.53 -0.44 10.91
N TYR A 70 25.83 -1.36 11.82
CA TYR A 70 24.85 -2.37 12.25
C TYR A 70 24.64 -2.37 13.75
N ALA A 71 23.40 -2.28 14.19
CA ALA A 71 23.00 -2.47 15.58
C ALA A 71 21.74 -3.33 15.70
N GLY A 72 21.72 -4.32 16.58
CA GLY A 72 20.57 -5.14 16.83
C GLY A 72 20.48 -5.65 18.27
N GLY A 73 19.27 -5.86 18.75
CA GLY A 73 19.03 -6.32 20.12
C GLY A 73 19.68 -7.67 20.43
N VAL A 74 19.76 -8.56 19.46
CA VAL A 74 20.44 -9.87 19.58
C VAL A 74 21.70 -9.90 18.73
N LEU A 75 21.59 -9.56 17.44
CA LEU A 75 22.64 -9.70 16.45
C LEU A 75 22.97 -8.33 15.82
N GLY A 76 24.25 -7.96 15.78
CA GLY A 76 24.70 -6.81 14.98
C GLY A 76 24.55 -7.12 13.49
N GLN A 77 25.19 -8.17 13.02
CA GLN A 77 25.10 -8.69 11.64
C GLN A 77 25.13 -10.23 11.64
N ALA A 78 24.24 -10.83 10.89
CA ALA A 78 24.23 -12.27 10.63
C ALA A 78 24.34 -12.53 9.11
N GLN A 79 25.38 -13.24 8.70
CA GLN A 79 25.65 -13.63 7.32
C GLN A 79 25.74 -15.16 7.24
N GLN A 80 25.02 -15.79 6.29
CA GLN A 80 24.97 -17.24 6.14
C GLN A 80 24.63 -17.95 7.49
N THR A 81 23.76 -17.32 8.28
CA THR A 81 23.39 -17.77 9.61
C THR A 81 21.91 -18.10 9.67
N LYS A 82 21.59 -19.37 9.79
CA LYS A 82 20.23 -19.85 10.04
C LYS A 82 19.89 -19.65 11.51
N ILE A 83 18.78 -19.02 11.81
CA ILE A 83 18.32 -18.80 13.18
C ILE A 83 17.16 -19.75 13.47
N GLU A 84 17.29 -20.56 14.50
CA GLU A 84 16.29 -21.52 14.94
C GLU A 84 15.87 -21.24 16.39
N PHE A 85 14.58 -21.15 16.63
CA PHE A 85 14.00 -21.04 17.96
C PHE A 85 13.54 -22.42 18.41
N ASN A 86 14.09 -22.93 19.50
CA ASN A 86 13.57 -24.14 20.15
C ASN A 86 12.18 -23.88 20.74
N ASN A 87 11.46 -24.93 21.11
CA ASN A 87 10.12 -24.82 21.70
C ASN A 87 10.11 -24.01 23.00
N SER A 88 11.14 -24.10 23.81
CA SER A 88 11.31 -23.32 25.05
C SER A 88 11.92 -21.93 24.83
N ALA A 89 12.32 -21.59 23.60
CA ALA A 89 12.99 -20.29 23.34
C ALA A 89 12.01 -19.13 23.51
N LYS A 90 12.41 -18.16 24.35
CA LYS A 90 11.72 -16.88 24.53
C LYS A 90 12.75 -15.79 24.74
N ILE A 91 12.76 -14.81 23.87
CA ILE A 91 13.69 -13.69 23.93
C ILE A 91 12.91 -12.40 24.18
N ASN A 92 13.14 -11.81 25.35
CA ASN A 92 12.53 -10.55 25.76
C ASN A 92 13.53 -9.43 25.52
N LEU A 93 13.24 -8.54 24.57
CA LEU A 93 14.07 -7.40 24.24
C LEU A 93 13.49 -6.16 24.90
N ASN A 94 13.79 -5.96 26.18
CA ASN A 94 13.40 -4.78 26.97
C ASN A 94 14.39 -3.64 26.82
N ILE A 95 14.89 -3.45 25.62
CA ILE A 95 15.92 -2.47 25.29
C ILE A 95 15.25 -1.12 25.05
N ALA A 96 15.66 -0.09 25.78
CA ALA A 96 15.09 1.25 25.62
C ALA A 96 15.52 1.93 24.30
N ASN A 97 16.80 1.77 23.90
CA ASN A 97 17.34 2.41 22.72
C ASN A 97 18.27 1.49 21.93
N ILE A 98 18.07 1.45 20.62
CA ILE A 98 19.00 0.85 19.67
C ILE A 98 19.37 1.93 18.64
N LYS A 99 20.66 2.21 18.47
CA LYS A 99 21.13 3.22 17.55
C LYS A 99 22.26 2.70 16.65
N ALA A 100 22.14 2.96 15.34
CA ALA A 100 23.23 2.80 14.38
C ALA A 100 23.25 3.97 13.40
N ASN A 101 24.38 4.21 12.76
CA ASN A 101 24.43 5.15 11.64
C ASN A 101 23.59 4.64 10.45
N GLN A 102 23.70 3.32 10.16
CA GLN A 102 22.86 2.60 9.20
C GLN A 102 22.37 1.31 9.86
N TYR A 103 21.32 0.70 9.35
CA TYR A 103 20.81 -0.64 9.67
C TYR A 103 20.68 -0.94 11.18
N ALA A 104 19.68 -0.33 11.79
CA ALA A 104 19.29 -0.66 13.15
C ALA A 104 17.99 -1.48 13.18
N GLY A 105 17.98 -2.55 13.99
CA GLY A 105 16.82 -3.39 14.17
C GLY A 105 16.63 -3.87 15.61
N GLY A 106 15.38 -4.09 16.00
CA GLY A 106 15.05 -4.58 17.34
C GLY A 106 15.70 -5.91 17.66
N PHE A 107 15.77 -6.82 16.70
CA PHE A 107 16.43 -8.13 16.83
C PHE A 107 17.81 -8.14 16.18
N ALA A 108 17.92 -7.69 14.91
CA ALA A 108 19.17 -7.70 14.16
C ALA A 108 19.40 -6.41 13.37
N GLY A 109 20.66 -5.96 13.30
CA GLY A 109 21.04 -4.89 12.36
C GLY A 109 20.96 -5.36 10.91
N SER A 110 21.45 -6.60 10.64
CA SER A 110 21.40 -7.23 9.30
C SER A 110 21.17 -8.73 9.42
N LEU A 111 20.37 -9.26 8.48
CA LEU A 111 20.14 -10.70 8.26
C LEU A 111 20.37 -11.01 6.77
N GLU A 112 21.41 -11.81 6.48
CA GLU A 112 21.83 -12.09 5.11
C GLU A 112 22.02 -13.60 4.88
N ASN A 113 21.39 -14.14 3.83
CA ASN A 113 21.45 -15.56 3.46
C ASN A 113 21.11 -16.53 4.62
N GLY A 114 20.12 -16.16 5.43
CA GLY A 114 19.75 -16.89 6.67
C GLY A 114 18.70 -17.98 6.45
N GLY A 115 18.24 -18.20 5.22
CA GLY A 115 17.15 -19.13 4.94
C GLY A 115 15.81 -18.65 5.49
N THR A 116 15.04 -19.52 6.13
CA THR A 116 13.74 -19.13 6.71
C THR A 116 13.84 -19.04 8.24
N ILE A 117 13.44 -17.91 8.77
CA ILE A 117 13.36 -17.63 10.22
C ILE A 117 11.87 -17.60 10.61
N ASN A 118 11.45 -18.60 11.39
CA ASN A 118 10.10 -18.65 11.94
C ASN A 118 10.08 -17.92 13.30
N VAL A 119 9.37 -16.80 13.35
CA VAL A 119 9.34 -15.94 14.55
C VAL A 119 7.92 -15.42 14.81
N ASN A 120 7.52 -15.42 16.08
CA ASN A 120 6.25 -14.85 16.52
C ASN A 120 6.42 -14.15 17.88
N THR A 121 5.33 -13.58 18.40
CA THR A 121 5.32 -12.86 19.68
C THR A 121 5.62 -13.75 20.90
N GLN A 122 5.47 -15.06 20.78
CA GLN A 122 5.82 -16.01 21.85
C GLN A 122 7.33 -16.27 21.91
N LYS A 123 7.99 -16.21 20.74
CA LYS A 123 9.43 -16.47 20.61
C LYS A 123 10.29 -15.22 20.81
N VAL A 124 9.82 -14.08 20.29
CA VAL A 124 10.52 -12.81 20.41
C VAL A 124 9.53 -11.74 20.84
N GLN A 125 9.80 -11.13 21.98
CA GLN A 125 9.03 -10.00 22.50
C GLN A 125 9.88 -8.73 22.40
N LEU A 126 9.41 -7.78 21.60
CA LEU A 126 10.02 -6.48 21.45
C LEU A 126 9.30 -5.47 22.34
N SER A 127 10.05 -4.77 23.20
CA SER A 127 9.45 -3.79 24.10
C SER A 127 8.67 -2.71 23.33
N PRO A 128 7.45 -2.38 23.74
CA PRO A 128 6.69 -1.26 23.17
C PRO A 128 7.34 0.10 23.49
N LEU A 129 8.26 0.15 24.44
CA LEU A 129 9.03 1.35 24.79
C LEU A 129 10.33 1.47 23.98
N MET A 130 10.68 0.48 23.18
CA MET A 130 11.88 0.47 22.37
C MET A 130 11.90 1.62 21.37
N SER A 131 13.02 2.32 21.31
CA SER A 131 13.30 3.34 20.31
C SER A 131 14.47 2.91 19.42
N ILE A 132 14.22 2.82 18.11
CA ILE A 132 15.23 2.49 17.11
C ILE A 132 15.56 3.77 16.33
N ARG A 133 16.84 4.12 16.25
CA ARG A 133 17.29 5.38 15.68
C ARG A 133 18.49 5.18 14.75
N GLY A 134 18.59 6.06 13.77
CA GLY A 134 19.71 6.09 12.82
C GLY A 134 19.38 6.91 11.59
N ASN A 135 20.25 6.89 10.59
CA ASN A 135 20.02 7.67 9.38
C ASN A 135 19.22 6.88 8.33
N SER A 136 19.46 5.58 8.22
CA SER A 136 18.85 4.76 7.16
C SER A 136 18.76 3.28 7.57
N GLY A 137 17.86 2.53 6.93
CA GLY A 137 17.73 1.10 7.15
C GLY A 137 17.25 0.74 8.55
N LEU A 138 16.11 1.29 8.98
CA LEU A 138 15.60 1.13 10.34
C LEU A 138 14.37 0.22 10.32
N GLY A 139 14.41 -0.87 11.10
CA GLY A 139 13.32 -1.82 11.19
C GLY A 139 13.03 -2.31 12.61
N GLY A 140 11.76 -2.55 12.91
CA GLY A 140 11.35 -3.08 14.21
C GLY A 140 11.98 -4.44 14.53
N PHE A 141 12.17 -5.29 13.54
CA PHE A 141 12.88 -6.56 13.68
C PHE A 141 14.31 -6.48 13.15
N SER A 142 14.49 -6.05 11.90
CA SER A 142 15.82 -5.96 11.29
C SER A 142 16.02 -4.67 10.49
N GLY A 143 17.22 -4.10 10.53
CA GLY A 143 17.57 -2.96 9.72
C GLY A 143 17.56 -3.29 8.23
N ILE A 144 18.18 -4.40 7.85
CA ILE A 144 18.19 -4.92 6.47
C ILE A 144 18.05 -6.45 6.46
N ILE A 145 17.33 -6.97 5.46
CA ILE A 145 17.13 -8.40 5.22
C ILE A 145 17.48 -8.69 3.76
N VAL A 146 18.40 -9.63 3.52
CA VAL A 146 18.83 -10.05 2.19
C VAL A 146 18.79 -11.56 2.07
N SER A 147 18.15 -12.09 1.03
CA SER A 147 18.06 -13.53 0.77
C SER A 147 17.68 -14.35 2.02
N THR A 148 16.74 -13.80 2.81
CA THR A 148 16.29 -14.38 4.08
C THR A 148 14.79 -14.19 4.21
N ASN A 149 14.08 -15.26 4.52
CA ASN A 149 12.62 -15.24 4.65
C ASN A 149 12.22 -15.10 6.11
N LEU A 150 11.33 -14.15 6.42
CA LEU A 150 10.72 -14.03 7.74
C LEU A 150 9.29 -14.57 7.71
N LYS A 151 8.98 -15.46 8.65
CA LYS A 151 7.66 -16.05 8.79
C LYS A 151 7.14 -15.91 10.22
N GLY A 152 6.09 -15.10 10.35
CA GLY A 152 5.27 -14.97 11.55
C GLY A 152 4.03 -15.85 11.49
N ASP A 153 3.08 -15.61 12.38
CA ASP A 153 1.85 -16.38 12.54
C ASP A 153 0.56 -15.56 12.33
N TYR A 154 0.69 -14.26 12.09
CA TYR A 154 -0.47 -13.41 11.81
C TYR A 154 -1.10 -13.74 10.46
N LYS A 155 -2.44 -13.76 10.44
CA LYS A 155 -3.25 -13.89 9.22
C LYS A 155 -4.41 -12.90 9.30
N PRO A 156 -4.49 -11.94 8.37
CA PRO A 156 -5.69 -11.09 8.29
C PRO A 156 -6.90 -11.95 7.95
N ASN A 157 -8.00 -11.70 8.64
CA ASN A 157 -9.25 -12.38 8.37
C ASN A 157 -10.02 -11.64 7.27
N PHE A 158 -10.18 -12.25 6.11
CA PHE A 158 -10.99 -11.79 4.98
C PHE A 158 -12.24 -12.65 4.83
N SER A 159 -12.95 -12.96 5.90
CA SER A 159 -14.20 -13.72 5.78
C SER A 159 -15.24 -12.93 4.98
N ASP A 160 -16.00 -13.63 4.17
CA ASP A 160 -17.01 -13.04 3.25
C ASP A 160 -18.15 -12.30 3.98
N THR A 161 -18.23 -12.40 5.29
CA THR A 161 -19.32 -11.86 6.11
C THR A 161 -18.88 -10.85 7.16
N ASP A 162 -17.60 -10.71 7.45
CA ASP A 162 -17.14 -9.98 8.63
C ASP A 162 -16.20 -8.81 8.31
N VAL A 163 -16.34 -7.80 9.12
CA VAL A 163 -15.42 -6.68 9.26
C VAL A 163 -14.00 -7.23 9.45
N ILE A 164 -13.05 -6.75 8.64
CA ILE A 164 -11.63 -7.03 8.88
C ILE A 164 -11.28 -6.47 10.26
N THR A 165 -11.18 -7.33 11.26
CA THR A 165 -10.90 -6.92 12.64
C THR A 165 -9.54 -7.43 13.08
N ASN A 166 -8.78 -6.56 13.76
CA ASN A 166 -7.56 -6.93 14.46
C ASN A 166 -7.75 -6.89 15.98
N LYS A 167 -8.99 -6.95 16.46
CA LYS A 167 -9.30 -6.68 17.87
C LYS A 167 -8.53 -7.53 18.88
N ASP A 168 -8.16 -8.75 18.47
CA ASP A 168 -7.53 -9.74 19.36
C ASP A 168 -6.06 -10.03 19.01
N ASN A 169 -5.47 -9.28 18.07
CA ASN A 169 -4.11 -9.54 17.64
C ASN A 169 -3.08 -8.70 18.41
N THR A 170 -2.20 -9.35 19.12
CA THR A 170 -1.04 -8.71 19.74
C THR A 170 -0.05 -8.29 18.64
N PRO A 171 0.32 -7.00 18.57
CA PRO A 171 1.28 -6.56 17.57
C PRO A 171 2.66 -7.18 17.82
N PHE A 172 3.32 -7.56 16.74
CA PHE A 172 4.69 -8.06 16.83
C PHE A 172 5.67 -6.97 17.28
N PHE A 173 5.44 -5.72 16.86
CA PHE A 173 6.22 -4.56 17.28
C PHE A 173 5.33 -3.31 17.39
N ALA A 174 5.49 -2.56 18.50
CA ALA A 174 4.72 -1.36 18.81
C ALA A 174 5.60 -0.17 19.27
N GLY A 175 6.92 -0.26 19.12
CA GLY A 175 7.88 0.76 19.55
C GLY A 175 7.97 1.97 18.61
N LYS A 176 9.06 2.74 18.73
CA LYS A 176 9.32 3.94 17.91
C LYS A 176 10.50 3.70 16.98
N ILE A 177 10.38 4.12 15.74
CA ILE A 177 11.47 4.09 14.75
C ILE A 177 11.62 5.50 14.16
N ASN A 178 12.76 6.14 14.41
CA ASN A 178 12.99 7.52 14.01
C ASN A 178 14.28 7.65 13.20
N SER A 179 14.22 8.28 12.04
CA SER A 179 15.42 8.72 11.35
C SER A 179 16.02 9.94 12.05
N ASP A 180 17.34 9.91 12.26
CA ASP A 180 18.13 11.05 12.70
C ASP A 180 18.57 11.93 11.51
N ASP A 181 18.50 11.39 10.28
CA ASP A 181 18.83 12.10 9.06
C ASP A 181 17.70 13.06 8.66
N LYS A 182 18.03 14.33 8.57
CA LYS A 182 17.11 15.38 8.10
C LYS A 182 17.34 15.75 6.63
N SER A 183 18.24 15.04 5.94
CA SER A 183 18.50 15.25 4.52
C SER A 183 17.41 14.59 3.65
N SER A 184 17.43 14.86 2.36
CA SER A 184 16.56 14.23 1.37
C SER A 184 17.00 12.82 0.96
N SER A 185 17.98 12.23 1.63
CA SER A 185 18.48 10.88 1.32
C SER A 185 17.44 9.78 1.64
N ALA A 186 17.59 8.62 1.02
CA ALA A 186 16.72 7.49 1.24
C ALA A 186 16.90 6.93 2.67
N GLN A 187 15.81 6.88 3.44
CA GLN A 187 15.86 6.51 4.85
C GLN A 187 15.51 5.05 5.13
N TYR A 188 14.67 4.42 4.31
CA TYR A 188 14.24 3.01 4.45
C TYR A 188 13.78 2.65 5.86
N ILE A 189 12.57 3.05 6.23
CA ILE A 189 12.01 2.84 7.56
C ILE A 189 10.80 1.91 7.48
N GLY A 190 10.82 0.81 8.23
CA GLY A 190 9.70 -0.12 8.28
C GLY A 190 9.44 -0.74 9.65
N GLY A 191 8.20 -1.04 9.94
CA GLY A 191 7.82 -1.65 11.22
C GLY A 191 8.43 -3.04 11.46
N ILE A 192 8.76 -3.77 10.41
CA ILE A 192 9.52 -5.04 10.47
C ILE A 192 10.93 -4.83 9.97
N ALA A 193 11.11 -4.27 8.77
CA ALA A 193 12.44 -4.09 8.18
C ALA A 193 12.59 -2.76 7.48
N GLY A 194 13.78 -2.13 7.62
CA GLY A 194 14.10 -0.94 6.85
C GLY A 194 14.17 -1.22 5.36
N SER A 195 14.99 -2.19 4.97
CA SER A 195 15.15 -2.64 3.58
C SER A 195 15.11 -4.16 3.48
N VAL A 196 14.50 -4.67 2.40
CA VAL A 196 14.37 -6.12 2.16
C VAL A 196 14.69 -6.42 0.69
N ASP A 197 15.57 -7.37 0.45
CA ASP A 197 16.00 -7.78 -0.88
C ASP A 197 15.99 -9.30 -1.07
N ASN A 198 15.48 -9.77 -2.22
CA ASN A 198 15.43 -11.19 -2.60
C ASN A 198 14.89 -12.12 -1.50
N SER A 199 13.82 -11.71 -0.83
CA SER A 199 13.34 -12.32 0.42
C SER A 199 11.82 -12.50 0.42
N SER A 200 11.27 -12.94 1.54
CA SER A 200 9.84 -12.86 1.82
C SER A 200 9.56 -12.40 3.26
N ILE A 201 8.46 -11.66 3.44
CA ILE A 201 7.90 -11.32 4.75
C ILE A 201 6.47 -11.84 4.80
N GLU A 202 6.20 -12.72 5.74
CA GLU A 202 4.88 -13.33 5.94
C GLU A 202 4.43 -13.22 7.39
N GLY A 203 3.16 -12.88 7.60
CA GLY A 203 2.50 -13.15 8.87
C GLY A 203 2.82 -12.16 9.99
N PHE A 204 2.82 -10.85 9.73
CA PHE A 204 3.09 -9.84 10.75
C PHE A 204 1.99 -8.79 10.87
N TYR A 205 1.65 -8.47 12.13
CA TYR A 205 0.89 -7.29 12.49
C TYR A 205 1.73 -6.37 13.36
N VAL A 206 1.80 -5.08 13.02
CA VAL A 206 2.64 -4.11 13.72
C VAL A 206 1.90 -2.79 13.98
N THR A 207 2.28 -2.11 15.08
CA THR A 207 1.71 -0.82 15.47
C THR A 207 2.78 0.21 15.87
N PRO A 208 3.91 0.32 15.16
CA PRO A 208 4.96 1.26 15.55
C PRO A 208 4.58 2.71 15.27
N SER A 209 5.26 3.62 15.93
CA SER A 209 5.35 5.01 15.50
C SER A 209 6.58 5.19 14.60
N LEU A 210 6.36 5.60 13.35
CA LEU A 210 7.40 5.75 12.34
C LEU A 210 7.64 7.23 12.04
N CYS A 211 8.91 7.65 12.01
CA CYS A 211 9.28 9.03 11.71
C CYS A 211 10.41 9.07 10.68
N GLY A 212 10.09 9.57 9.50
CA GLY A 212 11.04 9.74 8.39
C GLY A 212 10.35 10.37 7.18
N ASN A 213 11.13 10.82 6.19
CA ASN A 213 10.60 11.53 5.03
C ASN A 213 10.73 10.79 3.69
N ARG A 214 11.42 9.66 3.62
CA ARG A 214 11.55 8.88 2.38
C ARG A 214 11.53 7.38 2.63
N TYR A 215 10.77 6.67 1.79
CA TYR A 215 10.66 5.23 1.82
C TYR A 215 10.25 4.68 3.19
N VAL A 216 9.10 5.16 3.66
CA VAL A 216 8.53 4.73 4.95
C VAL A 216 7.34 3.82 4.69
N GLY A 217 7.35 2.64 5.28
CA GLY A 217 6.25 1.68 5.19
C GLY A 217 5.94 1.00 6.51
N GLY A 218 4.68 0.69 6.75
CA GLY A 218 4.25 0.05 7.99
C GLY A 218 4.95 -1.29 8.25
N ILE A 219 5.23 -2.07 7.22
CA ILE A 219 5.98 -3.34 7.29
C ILE A 219 7.42 -3.14 6.82
N ALA A 220 7.63 -2.56 5.63
CA ALA A 220 8.97 -2.37 5.08
C ALA A 220 9.13 -0.99 4.43
N GLY A 221 10.27 -0.34 4.68
CA GLY A 221 10.61 0.93 4.05
C GLY A 221 10.85 0.77 2.56
N SER A 222 11.67 -0.21 2.19
CA SER A 222 11.92 -0.57 0.80
C SER A 222 11.91 -2.08 0.62
N VAL A 223 11.36 -2.55 -0.49
CA VAL A 223 11.44 -3.95 -0.92
C VAL A 223 11.96 -4.03 -2.35
N ASN A 224 12.86 -4.99 -2.59
CA ASN A 224 13.35 -5.33 -3.91
C ASN A 224 13.25 -6.84 -4.13
N ASN A 225 12.68 -7.29 -5.25
CA ASN A 225 12.52 -8.72 -5.56
C ASN A 225 11.95 -9.58 -4.42
N THR A 226 11.07 -9.00 -3.62
CA THR A 226 10.60 -9.53 -2.34
C THR A 226 9.09 -9.67 -2.37
N THR A 227 8.56 -10.75 -1.83
CA THR A 227 7.12 -10.94 -1.60
C THR A 227 6.74 -10.54 -0.18
N VAL A 228 5.58 -9.88 -0.03
CA VAL A 228 5.00 -9.54 1.28
C VAL A 228 3.56 -10.03 1.30
N TYR A 229 3.20 -10.84 2.29
CA TYR A 229 1.85 -11.40 2.37
C TYR A 229 1.41 -11.69 3.81
N ASN A 230 0.10 -11.75 4.02
CA ASN A 230 -0.51 -11.94 5.34
C ASN A 230 0.00 -10.91 6.38
N CYS A 231 0.10 -9.64 5.98
CA CYS A 231 0.62 -8.60 6.86
C CYS A 231 -0.38 -7.46 7.06
N ALA A 232 -0.31 -6.84 8.24
CA ALA A 232 -1.07 -5.64 8.52
C ALA A 232 -0.27 -4.63 9.35
N ALA A 233 -0.61 -3.35 9.19
CA ALA A 233 0.01 -2.27 9.92
C ALA A 233 -1.02 -1.25 10.41
N ASN A 234 -0.86 -0.80 11.66
CA ASN A 234 -1.60 0.29 12.29
C ASN A 234 -0.59 1.24 12.95
N CYS A 235 0.16 1.95 12.14
CA CYS A 235 1.24 2.79 12.61
C CYS A 235 0.74 4.14 13.13
N GLY A 236 1.51 4.73 14.05
CA GLY A 236 1.29 6.09 14.53
C GLY A 236 1.74 7.15 13.50
N VAL A 237 2.57 8.08 13.92
CA VAL A 237 3.06 9.19 13.08
C VAL A 237 3.97 8.68 11.96
N PHE A 238 3.79 9.17 10.72
CA PHE A 238 4.63 8.85 9.57
C PHE A 238 5.67 9.93 9.24
N ASN A 239 5.43 11.19 9.60
CA ASN A 239 6.33 12.31 9.33
C ASN A 239 6.43 13.23 10.55
N ASN A 240 7.59 13.77 10.82
CA ASN A 240 7.82 14.68 11.96
C ASN A 240 7.61 16.17 11.63
N GLY A 241 7.04 16.49 10.48
CA GLY A 241 6.74 17.88 10.07
C GLY A 241 7.97 18.77 9.77
N SER A 242 9.18 18.18 9.76
CA SER A 242 10.42 18.93 9.56
C SER A 242 10.85 19.06 8.10
N TYR A 243 10.11 18.46 7.17
CA TYR A 243 10.47 18.38 5.76
C TYR A 243 9.39 19.00 4.88
N SER A 244 9.83 19.72 3.86
CA SER A 244 8.94 20.33 2.87
C SER A 244 8.20 19.29 2.04
N GLU A 245 8.75 18.09 1.86
CA GLU A 245 8.16 17.02 1.05
C GLU A 245 8.63 15.65 1.54
N ALA A 246 7.70 14.73 1.81
CA ALA A 246 7.98 13.32 1.99
C ALA A 246 7.81 12.58 0.66
N TYR A 247 8.52 11.46 0.49
CA TYR A 247 8.47 10.68 -0.75
C TYR A 247 8.24 9.21 -0.45
N SER A 248 7.30 8.60 -1.18
CA SER A 248 7.02 7.17 -1.15
C SER A 248 6.70 6.65 0.25
N LEU A 249 5.57 7.13 0.77
CA LEU A 249 5.01 6.62 2.03
C LEU A 249 3.89 5.62 1.71
N GLY A 250 4.00 4.43 2.26
CA GLY A 250 2.99 3.38 2.12
C GLY A 250 2.52 2.85 3.48
N GLY A 251 1.24 2.58 3.61
CA GLY A 251 0.72 1.97 4.83
C GLY A 251 1.38 0.63 5.15
N ILE A 252 1.86 -0.09 4.13
CA ILE A 252 2.58 -1.37 4.24
C ILE A 252 4.01 -1.26 3.68
N ILE A 253 4.20 -0.76 2.47
CA ILE A 253 5.49 -0.68 1.77
C ILE A 253 5.71 0.76 1.31
N GLY A 254 6.82 1.38 1.70
CA GLY A 254 7.18 2.72 1.25
C GLY A 254 7.54 2.73 -0.23
N TYR A 255 8.59 2.03 -0.59
CA TYR A 255 9.11 1.91 -1.96
C TYR A 255 9.27 0.46 -2.38
N LEU A 256 8.82 0.16 -3.57
CA LEU A 256 8.94 -1.16 -4.17
C LEU A 256 9.71 -1.05 -5.48
N SER A 257 10.74 -1.87 -5.64
CA SER A 257 11.41 -2.11 -6.92
C SER A 257 11.50 -3.61 -7.20
N ASN A 258 11.56 -3.99 -8.46
CA ASN A 258 11.77 -5.39 -8.82
C ASN A 258 12.30 -5.58 -10.23
N ASN A 259 13.08 -6.66 -10.44
CA ASN A 259 13.44 -7.19 -11.74
C ASN A 259 13.00 -8.67 -11.91
N LYS A 260 12.19 -9.18 -10.96
CA LYS A 260 11.55 -10.50 -10.98
C LYS A 260 10.07 -10.33 -10.67
N ALA A 261 9.24 -11.21 -11.20
CA ALA A 261 7.82 -11.21 -10.87
C ALA A 261 7.60 -11.47 -9.36
N CYS A 262 6.81 -10.61 -8.72
CA CYS A 262 6.52 -10.67 -7.29
C CYS A 262 5.02 -10.56 -7.02
N ASN A 263 4.58 -11.22 -5.95
CA ASN A 263 3.19 -11.20 -5.49
C ASN A 263 3.08 -10.58 -4.10
N TYR A 264 2.02 -9.80 -3.91
CA TYR A 264 1.65 -9.13 -2.66
C TYR A 264 0.21 -9.49 -2.35
N GLU A 265 -0.02 -10.18 -1.24
CA GLU A 265 -1.34 -10.76 -0.98
C GLU A 265 -1.74 -10.61 0.48
N ASN A 266 -3.05 -10.43 0.71
CA ASN A 266 -3.63 -10.35 2.05
C ASN A 266 -2.95 -9.26 2.91
N LEU A 267 -2.91 -8.02 2.39
CA LEU A 267 -2.31 -6.88 3.08
C LEU A 267 -3.39 -5.92 3.56
N VAL A 268 -3.32 -5.50 4.81
CA VAL A 268 -4.31 -4.58 5.40
C VAL A 268 -3.62 -3.36 6.02
N ASN A 269 -4.02 -2.18 5.57
CA ASN A 269 -3.60 -0.92 6.17
C ASN A 269 -4.66 -0.38 7.12
N TYR A 270 -4.30 -0.22 8.38
CA TYR A 270 -5.06 0.47 9.44
C TYR A 270 -4.43 1.83 9.81
N THR A 271 -3.51 2.33 9.02
CA THR A 271 -2.77 3.56 9.29
C THR A 271 -3.34 4.72 8.49
N SER A 272 -3.72 5.80 9.16
CA SER A 272 -3.96 7.08 8.50
C SER A 272 -2.64 7.75 8.16
N ILE A 273 -2.50 8.21 6.92
CA ILE A 273 -1.32 8.97 6.47
C ILE A 273 -1.76 10.40 6.20
N ASN A 274 -1.20 11.35 6.94
CA ASN A 274 -1.44 12.77 6.74
C ASN A 274 -0.10 13.49 6.54
N ASP A 275 0.25 13.72 5.30
CA ASP A 275 1.55 14.26 4.90
C ASP A 275 1.40 15.40 3.87
N VAL A 276 2.51 15.97 3.45
CA VAL A 276 2.61 16.95 2.34
C VAL A 276 3.43 16.37 1.17
N GLY A 277 3.63 15.06 1.16
CA GLY A 277 4.55 14.37 0.28
C GLY A 277 3.97 13.92 -1.06
N ASP A 278 4.74 13.09 -1.72
CA ASP A 278 4.53 12.56 -3.06
C ASP A 278 4.65 11.03 -3.08
N GLY A 279 3.81 10.37 -3.87
CA GLY A 279 3.78 8.92 -3.94
C GLY A 279 3.25 8.29 -2.64
N ILE A 280 2.04 8.68 -2.23
CA ILE A 280 1.40 8.20 -1.01
C ILE A 280 0.36 7.14 -1.34
N GLY A 281 0.52 5.95 -0.78
CA GLY A 281 -0.42 4.84 -0.97
C GLY A 281 -0.84 4.16 0.32
N GLY A 282 -2.08 3.70 0.38
CA GLY A 282 -2.56 2.95 1.54
C GLY A 282 -1.78 1.63 1.72
N ILE A 283 -1.33 1.03 0.63
CA ILE A 283 -0.51 -0.20 0.66
C ILE A 283 0.92 0.10 0.21
N ILE A 284 1.11 0.66 -0.98
CA ILE A 284 2.43 0.95 -1.55
C ILE A 284 2.52 2.43 -1.91
N GLY A 285 3.54 3.12 -1.39
CA GLY A 285 3.78 4.52 -1.75
C GLY A 285 4.17 4.67 -3.21
N HIS A 286 5.27 4.06 -3.62
CA HIS A 286 5.77 4.07 -4.98
C HIS A 286 6.21 2.66 -5.42
N ALA A 287 5.70 2.21 -6.53
CA ALA A 287 6.08 0.95 -7.19
C ALA A 287 6.84 1.27 -8.49
N ASP A 288 8.14 0.98 -8.51
CA ASP A 288 9.04 1.12 -9.67
C ASP A 288 9.40 -0.28 -10.21
N CYS A 289 8.67 -0.72 -11.23
CA CYS A 289 8.65 -2.12 -11.61
C CYS A 289 9.30 -2.38 -12.97
N SER A 290 10.39 -3.15 -12.99
CA SER A 290 11.00 -3.69 -14.21
C SER A 290 10.47 -5.07 -14.60
N SER A 291 9.74 -5.73 -13.71
CA SER A 291 9.01 -6.99 -13.94
C SER A 291 7.60 -6.91 -13.35
N ASN A 292 6.72 -7.80 -13.80
CA ASN A 292 5.32 -7.80 -13.38
C ASN A 292 5.18 -7.98 -11.87
N ILE A 293 4.28 -7.22 -11.28
CA ILE A 293 3.82 -7.45 -9.91
C ILE A 293 2.31 -7.69 -9.88
N THR A 294 1.89 -8.49 -8.90
CA THR A 294 0.48 -8.76 -8.66
C THR A 294 0.14 -8.46 -7.21
N LEU A 295 -0.85 -7.60 -7.01
CA LEU A 295 -1.49 -7.37 -5.72
C LEU A 295 -2.82 -8.09 -5.70
N ARG A 296 -3.10 -8.83 -4.64
CA ARG A 296 -4.37 -9.56 -4.47
C ARG A 296 -4.88 -9.42 -3.04
N LYS A 297 -6.17 -9.12 -2.88
CA LYS A 297 -6.79 -8.98 -1.56
C LYS A 297 -6.03 -7.99 -0.66
N VAL A 298 -5.77 -6.79 -1.19
CA VAL A 298 -5.12 -5.73 -0.42
C VAL A 298 -6.14 -4.64 -0.09
N VAL A 299 -6.15 -4.18 1.16
CA VAL A 299 -7.21 -3.30 1.67
C VAL A 299 -6.64 -2.12 2.44
N ASN A 300 -7.05 -0.93 2.04
CA ASN A 300 -6.84 0.28 2.81
C ASN A 300 -8.11 0.65 3.58
N LEU A 301 -8.00 0.78 4.89
CA LEU A 301 -9.12 1.08 5.78
C LEU A 301 -9.09 2.52 6.34
N LYS A 302 -8.07 3.32 6.04
CA LYS A 302 -7.87 4.62 6.67
C LYS A 302 -7.59 5.72 5.67
N ASN A 303 -7.88 6.94 6.11
CA ASN A 303 -7.78 8.14 5.29
C ASN A 303 -6.32 8.47 4.94
N LEU A 304 -6.13 8.94 3.71
CA LEU A 304 -4.86 9.40 3.19
C LEU A 304 -4.97 10.86 2.78
N THR A 305 -4.06 11.68 3.25
CA THR A 305 -4.00 13.09 2.90
C THR A 305 -2.59 13.48 2.52
N ALA A 306 -2.39 14.03 1.32
CA ALA A 306 -1.08 14.44 0.83
C ALA A 306 -1.18 15.54 -0.24
N ASN A 307 -0.05 15.86 -0.91
CA ASN A 307 -0.05 16.93 -1.91
C ASN A 307 -0.18 16.41 -3.35
N TYR A 308 0.47 15.30 -3.71
CA TYR A 308 0.67 14.99 -5.13
C TYR A 308 0.03 13.64 -5.53
N ARG A 309 0.83 12.63 -5.87
CA ARG A 309 0.34 11.34 -6.37
C ARG A 309 -0.19 10.47 -5.23
N ILE A 310 -1.50 10.39 -5.11
CA ILE A 310 -2.14 9.73 -3.96
C ILE A 310 -3.08 8.64 -4.46
N GLY A 311 -2.94 7.43 -3.93
CA GLY A 311 -3.84 6.32 -4.23
C GLY A 311 -4.22 5.50 -3.00
N GLY A 312 -5.46 5.06 -2.92
CA GLY A 312 -5.92 4.25 -1.81
C GLY A 312 -5.12 2.95 -1.63
N ILE A 313 -4.61 2.39 -2.74
CA ILE A 313 -3.73 1.21 -2.73
C ILE A 313 -2.31 1.60 -3.14
N ILE A 314 -2.11 2.21 -4.30
CA ILE A 314 -0.78 2.62 -4.78
C ILE A 314 -0.79 4.09 -5.15
N GLY A 315 0.13 4.87 -4.57
CA GLY A 315 0.27 6.29 -4.89
C GLY A 315 0.82 6.53 -6.29
N TYR A 316 1.96 5.93 -6.59
CA TYR A 316 2.67 6.11 -7.85
C TYR A 316 3.19 4.79 -8.42
N ILE A 317 3.00 4.59 -9.73
CA ILE A 317 3.52 3.44 -10.48
C ILE A 317 4.44 3.94 -11.59
N SER A 318 5.68 3.44 -11.61
CA SER A 318 6.68 3.70 -12.65
C SER A 318 7.42 2.44 -13.07
N GLY A 319 8.28 2.54 -14.09
CA GLY A 319 9.08 1.44 -14.60
C GLY A 319 8.71 1.02 -16.03
N THR A 320 8.81 -0.27 -16.35
CA THR A 320 8.62 -0.77 -17.72
C THR A 320 7.69 -1.97 -17.85
N SER A 321 7.13 -2.46 -16.75
CA SER A 321 6.35 -3.70 -16.72
C SER A 321 4.87 -3.47 -16.34
N VAL A 322 4.13 -4.50 -15.98
CA VAL A 322 2.70 -4.43 -15.69
C VAL A 322 2.45 -4.60 -14.19
N VAL A 323 1.66 -3.70 -13.61
CA VAL A 323 1.10 -3.83 -12.26
C VAL A 323 -0.32 -4.35 -12.37
N LYS A 324 -0.60 -5.48 -11.69
CA LYS A 324 -1.93 -6.10 -11.65
C LYS A 324 -2.51 -6.00 -10.25
N ILE A 325 -3.74 -5.51 -10.14
CA ILE A 325 -4.46 -5.36 -8.87
C ILE A 325 -5.78 -6.13 -8.97
N TYR A 326 -5.97 -7.09 -8.08
CA TYR A 326 -7.16 -7.94 -8.05
C TYR A 326 -7.83 -7.94 -6.69
N HIS A 327 -9.17 -7.95 -6.67
CA HIS A 327 -9.95 -8.16 -5.45
C HIS A 327 -9.51 -7.26 -4.29
N SER A 328 -9.36 -5.97 -4.56
CA SER A 328 -8.78 -5.01 -3.63
C SER A 328 -9.74 -3.87 -3.32
N ALA A 329 -9.63 -3.28 -2.14
CA ALA A 329 -10.56 -2.25 -1.72
C ALA A 329 -9.89 -1.07 -1.02
N ASN A 330 -10.42 0.13 -1.28
CA ASN A 330 -10.17 1.31 -0.49
C ASN A 330 -11.44 1.77 0.23
N TYR A 331 -11.37 1.88 1.54
CA TYR A 331 -12.45 2.43 2.38
C TYR A 331 -12.13 3.80 2.95
N GLY A 332 -10.87 4.18 2.97
CA GLY A 332 -10.44 5.47 3.48
C GLY A 332 -10.65 6.59 2.49
N ASP A 333 -10.98 7.78 2.98
CA ASP A 333 -11.04 8.98 2.16
C ASP A 333 -9.65 9.38 1.68
N ILE A 334 -9.56 9.83 0.45
CA ILE A 334 -8.34 10.28 -0.20
C ILE A 334 -8.42 11.78 -0.43
N SER A 335 -7.51 12.54 0.18
CA SER A 335 -7.54 14.00 0.10
C SER A 335 -6.23 14.57 -0.43
N GLY A 336 -6.32 15.27 -1.54
CA GLY A 336 -5.21 16.02 -2.15
C GLY A 336 -5.23 17.48 -1.73
N LYS A 337 -4.20 17.95 -1.01
CA LYS A 337 -4.11 19.32 -0.49
C LYS A 337 -3.68 20.33 -1.55
N LYS A 338 -2.73 19.96 -2.43
CA LYS A 338 -2.13 20.86 -3.40
C LYS A 338 -1.45 20.10 -4.54
N GLY A 339 -1.79 20.41 -5.79
CA GLY A 339 -1.03 19.98 -6.95
C GLY A 339 0.19 20.90 -7.22
N ARG A 340 1.17 20.42 -8.00
CA ARG A 340 2.40 21.16 -8.37
C ARG A 340 2.34 21.84 -9.73
N TRP A 341 1.25 21.84 -10.43
CA TRP A 341 1.21 22.20 -11.84
C TRP A 341 1.96 21.22 -12.76
N ASP A 342 2.25 20.02 -12.26
CA ASP A 342 2.88 18.96 -13.01
C ASP A 342 1.83 18.01 -13.59
N LYS A 343 2.03 17.54 -14.83
CA LYS A 343 1.16 16.56 -15.49
C LYS A 343 1.02 15.23 -14.74
N ASN A 344 1.89 14.99 -13.77
CA ASN A 344 1.94 13.75 -13.02
C ASN A 344 1.15 13.81 -11.70
N ASP A 345 0.59 14.96 -11.31
CA ASP A 345 -0.18 15.08 -10.08
C ASP A 345 -1.58 14.46 -10.27
N ALA A 346 -1.87 13.41 -9.54
CA ALA A 346 -3.11 12.68 -9.69
C ALA A 346 -3.56 12.01 -8.39
N ILE A 347 -4.87 11.87 -8.26
CA ILE A 347 -5.49 11.28 -7.08
C ILE A 347 -6.52 10.24 -7.50
N GLY A 348 -6.43 9.04 -6.92
CA GLY A 348 -7.34 7.93 -7.24
C GLY A 348 -7.70 7.09 -6.04
N GLY A 349 -8.92 6.58 -6.01
CA GLY A 349 -9.37 5.72 -4.92
C GLY A 349 -8.58 4.42 -4.80
N ILE A 350 -8.04 3.90 -5.91
CA ILE A 350 -7.16 2.72 -5.93
C ILE A 350 -5.73 3.11 -6.33
N VAL A 351 -5.54 3.72 -7.50
CA VAL A 351 -4.22 4.14 -7.99
C VAL A 351 -4.22 5.63 -8.27
N GLY A 352 -3.24 6.36 -7.71
CA GLY A 352 -3.10 7.78 -7.98
C GLY A 352 -2.62 8.05 -9.41
N TYR A 353 -1.38 7.72 -9.70
CA TYR A 353 -0.76 7.94 -11.00
C TYR A 353 -0.05 6.68 -11.52
N SER A 354 -0.19 6.40 -12.80
CA SER A 354 0.56 5.35 -13.47
C SER A 354 1.21 5.84 -14.77
N SER A 355 2.54 5.71 -14.87
CA SER A 355 3.29 5.94 -16.11
C SER A 355 3.51 4.66 -16.92
N MET A 356 2.99 3.53 -16.46
CA MET A 356 3.13 2.22 -17.07
C MET A 356 1.81 1.45 -17.07
N ASN A 357 1.79 0.29 -17.70
CA ASN A 357 0.60 -0.52 -17.80
C ASN A 357 0.10 -0.98 -16.43
N VAL A 358 -1.16 -0.67 -16.15
CA VAL A 358 -1.86 -1.09 -14.92
C VAL A 358 -3.14 -1.84 -15.28
N GLN A 359 -3.39 -2.94 -14.59
CA GLN A 359 -4.60 -3.75 -14.74
C GLN A 359 -5.30 -3.83 -13.38
N ILE A 360 -6.49 -3.29 -13.29
CA ILE A 360 -7.29 -3.26 -12.06
C ILE A 360 -8.56 -4.05 -12.29
N HIS A 361 -8.74 -5.14 -11.55
CA HIS A 361 -9.87 -6.05 -11.70
C HIS A 361 -10.58 -6.29 -10.37
N ASN A 362 -11.89 -6.42 -10.42
CA ASN A 362 -12.71 -6.80 -9.26
C ASN A 362 -12.35 -5.98 -8.01
N SER A 363 -12.19 -4.67 -8.18
CA SER A 363 -11.73 -3.79 -7.12
C SER A 363 -12.70 -2.65 -6.87
N VAL A 364 -12.76 -2.18 -5.63
CA VAL A 364 -13.77 -1.21 -5.22
C VAL A 364 -13.16 -0.04 -4.44
N ASN A 365 -13.66 1.16 -4.72
CA ASN A 365 -13.42 2.33 -3.90
C ASN A 365 -14.71 2.73 -3.18
N HIS A 366 -14.67 2.77 -1.86
CA HIS A 366 -15.73 3.29 -0.99
C HIS A 366 -15.43 4.69 -0.47
N GLY A 367 -14.15 5.05 -0.35
CA GLY A 367 -13.72 6.33 0.19
C GLY A 367 -13.96 7.48 -0.78
N HIS A 368 -14.24 8.67 -0.23
CA HIS A 368 -14.33 9.89 -1.01
C HIS A 368 -12.96 10.29 -1.55
N VAL A 369 -12.92 10.82 -2.77
CA VAL A 369 -11.72 11.39 -3.39
C VAL A 369 -11.91 12.89 -3.50
N THR A 370 -11.17 13.65 -2.69
CA THR A 370 -11.23 15.11 -2.69
C THR A 370 -9.91 15.66 -3.20
N ALA A 371 -9.94 16.40 -4.30
CA ALA A 371 -8.78 17.08 -4.84
C ALA A 371 -8.94 18.59 -4.67
N SER A 372 -7.92 19.26 -4.15
CA SER A 372 -7.81 20.72 -4.28
C SER A 372 -7.42 21.08 -5.72
N LYS A 373 -7.16 22.35 -6.01
CA LYS A 373 -6.73 22.79 -7.33
C LYS A 373 -5.42 22.13 -7.81
N ASP A 374 -5.20 22.17 -9.10
CA ASP A 374 -3.94 21.82 -9.77
C ASP A 374 -3.63 20.32 -9.92
N TYR A 375 -4.65 19.46 -9.90
CA TYR A 375 -4.51 18.05 -10.25
C TYR A 375 -4.84 17.78 -11.72
N TRP A 376 -4.05 16.91 -12.37
CA TRP A 376 -4.26 16.48 -13.75
C TRP A 376 -5.27 15.34 -13.89
N GLY A 377 -5.55 14.62 -12.81
CA GLY A 377 -6.53 13.56 -12.80
C GLY A 377 -7.07 13.27 -11.41
N ALA A 378 -8.39 13.21 -11.29
CA ALA A 378 -9.06 12.71 -10.09
C ALA A 378 -10.08 11.64 -10.49
N GLY A 379 -9.96 10.43 -9.91
CA GLY A 379 -10.85 9.31 -10.24
C GLY A 379 -11.10 8.37 -9.08
N GLY A 380 -12.29 7.75 -9.06
CA GLY A 380 -12.66 6.82 -8.02
C GLY A 380 -11.80 5.54 -7.99
N ILE A 381 -11.28 5.13 -9.14
CA ILE A 381 -10.39 3.97 -9.28
C ILE A 381 -8.98 4.43 -9.66
N LEU A 382 -8.82 5.18 -10.73
CA LEU A 382 -7.54 5.61 -11.26
C LEU A 382 -7.53 7.12 -11.50
N GLY A 383 -6.59 7.84 -10.88
CA GLY A 383 -6.48 9.28 -11.04
C GLY A 383 -6.01 9.65 -12.44
N TYR A 384 -4.83 9.19 -12.83
CA TYR A 384 -4.24 9.51 -14.13
C TYR A 384 -3.39 8.35 -14.66
N ALA A 385 -3.54 8.05 -15.94
CA ALA A 385 -2.72 7.08 -16.64
C ALA A 385 -2.01 7.70 -17.84
N ASN A 386 -0.68 7.60 -17.85
CA ASN A 386 0.17 7.92 -18.99
C ASN A 386 0.84 6.63 -19.49
N CYS A 387 0.05 5.72 -20.03
CA CYS A 387 0.54 4.42 -20.43
C CYS A 387 -0.26 3.83 -21.61
N SER A 388 0.34 2.87 -22.29
CA SER A 388 -0.22 2.31 -23.53
C SER A 388 -1.47 1.45 -23.31
N ILE A 389 -1.61 0.77 -22.18
CA ILE A 389 -2.69 -0.21 -21.93
C ILE A 389 -3.04 -0.26 -20.43
N PRO A 390 -3.81 0.68 -19.88
CA PRO A 390 -4.50 0.40 -18.63
C PRO A 390 -5.75 -0.41 -18.91
N TRP A 391 -6.06 -1.30 -17.98
CA TRP A 391 -7.24 -2.14 -18.05
C TRP A 391 -7.99 -2.05 -16.72
N VAL A 392 -9.21 -1.56 -16.76
CA VAL A 392 -10.10 -1.47 -15.59
C VAL A 392 -11.34 -2.29 -15.88
N ASN A 393 -11.49 -3.40 -15.17
CA ASN A 393 -12.55 -4.36 -15.42
C ASN A 393 -13.23 -4.78 -14.11
N CYS A 394 -14.55 -4.90 -14.12
CA CYS A 394 -15.36 -5.29 -12.97
C CYS A 394 -15.05 -4.44 -11.72
N CYS A 395 -14.91 -3.12 -11.89
CA CYS A 395 -14.58 -2.20 -10.81
C CYS A 395 -15.75 -1.28 -10.46
N CYS A 396 -15.87 -0.96 -9.17
CA CYS A 396 -16.90 -0.07 -8.65
C CYS A 396 -16.30 1.13 -7.93
N ASN A 397 -16.90 2.30 -8.14
CA ASN A 397 -16.69 3.44 -7.28
C ASN A 397 -18.01 3.82 -6.56
N TRP A 398 -17.94 3.87 -5.23
CA TRP A 398 -19.04 4.29 -4.36
C TRP A 398 -18.77 5.65 -3.72
N GLY A 399 -17.51 6.03 -3.62
CA GLY A 399 -17.09 7.30 -3.03
C GLY A 399 -17.32 8.48 -3.98
N ASN A 400 -17.69 9.61 -3.42
CA ASN A 400 -17.82 10.84 -4.20
C ASN A 400 -16.45 11.34 -4.66
N ILE A 401 -16.43 11.95 -5.84
CA ILE A 401 -15.25 12.62 -6.38
C ILE A 401 -15.52 14.11 -6.36
N ASP A 402 -14.76 14.86 -5.58
CA ASP A 402 -14.93 16.30 -5.42
C ASP A 402 -13.65 17.05 -5.77
N LEU A 403 -13.78 18.01 -6.67
CA LEU A 403 -12.75 19.00 -6.95
C LEU A 403 -13.18 20.34 -6.37
N SER A 404 -12.67 20.67 -5.21
CA SER A 404 -13.12 21.82 -4.41
C SER A 404 -12.72 23.20 -4.96
N ARG A 405 -11.86 23.27 -5.99
CA ARG A 405 -11.43 24.54 -6.60
C ARG A 405 -11.12 24.40 -8.09
N ASP A 406 -11.28 25.52 -8.78
CA ASP A 406 -10.95 25.67 -10.21
C ASP A 406 -9.49 25.25 -10.48
N SER A 407 -9.33 24.17 -11.25
CA SER A 407 -8.06 23.89 -11.90
C SER A 407 -7.89 24.91 -13.03
N GLU A 408 -6.91 25.79 -12.94
CA GLU A 408 -6.61 26.75 -14.02
C GLU A 408 -5.94 26.08 -15.24
N LYS A 409 -5.78 24.75 -15.25
CA LYS A 409 -5.06 24.00 -16.28
C LYS A 409 -5.95 23.30 -17.29
N GLU A 410 -5.46 23.25 -18.51
CA GLU A 410 -6.23 22.94 -19.73
C GLU A 410 -6.56 21.44 -19.94
N ASN A 411 -6.03 20.47 -19.19
CA ASN A 411 -6.15 19.05 -19.54
C ASN A 411 -6.43 18.11 -18.36
N GLY A 412 -6.83 18.61 -17.21
CA GLY A 412 -7.19 17.77 -16.08
C GLY A 412 -8.56 17.11 -16.25
N GLY A 413 -8.67 15.80 -16.00
CA GLY A 413 -9.94 15.07 -16.07
C GLY A 413 -10.41 14.64 -14.69
N ILE A 414 -11.72 14.73 -14.46
CA ILE A 414 -12.38 14.25 -13.25
C ILE A 414 -13.40 13.21 -13.68
N GLY A 415 -13.24 11.98 -13.21
CA GLY A 415 -14.15 10.89 -13.57
C GLY A 415 -14.58 10.06 -12.36
N GLY A 416 -15.79 9.56 -12.40
CA GLY A 416 -16.29 8.68 -11.36
C GLY A 416 -15.43 7.41 -11.18
N LEU A 417 -14.84 6.92 -12.26
CA LEU A 417 -13.88 5.81 -12.22
C LEU A 417 -12.47 6.28 -12.55
N ILE A 418 -12.27 7.00 -13.66
CA ILE A 418 -10.95 7.38 -14.15
C ILE A 418 -10.89 8.88 -14.40
N GLY A 419 -9.91 9.57 -13.82
CA GLY A 419 -9.72 10.99 -14.03
C GLY A 419 -9.28 11.29 -15.45
N SER A 420 -8.06 10.95 -15.81
CA SER A 420 -7.49 11.22 -17.13
C SER A 420 -6.68 10.07 -17.69
N ILE A 421 -6.68 10.01 -19.01
CA ILE A 421 -5.88 9.11 -19.83
C ILE A 421 -5.24 9.93 -20.94
N GLU A 422 -3.91 10.03 -20.99
CA GLU A 422 -3.26 10.95 -21.93
C GLU A 422 -2.77 10.28 -23.21
N HIS A 423 -2.06 9.20 -23.14
CA HIS A 423 -1.45 8.57 -24.31
C HIS A 423 -1.82 7.12 -24.47
N THR A 424 -2.39 6.82 -25.62
CA THR A 424 -2.59 5.46 -26.05
C THR A 424 -1.85 5.22 -27.35
N LYS A 425 -1.06 4.15 -27.40
CA LYS A 425 -0.78 3.54 -28.70
C LYS A 425 -2.05 2.82 -29.12
N ALA A 426 -2.44 2.95 -30.38
CA ALA A 426 -3.58 2.22 -30.94
C ALA A 426 -3.59 0.77 -30.47
N GLY A 427 -4.62 0.36 -29.75
CA GLY A 427 -4.79 -1.00 -29.29
C GLY A 427 -5.37 -1.14 -27.89
N ASN A 428 -6.62 -1.54 -27.81
CA ASN A 428 -7.25 -2.29 -26.71
C ASN A 428 -7.23 -1.67 -25.30
N TRP A 429 -7.71 -0.46 -25.19
CA TRP A 429 -8.19 0.02 -23.89
C TRP A 429 -9.49 -0.70 -23.56
N ASN A 430 -9.54 -1.25 -22.37
CA ASN A 430 -10.77 -1.88 -21.92
C ASN A 430 -11.14 -1.38 -20.55
N ILE A 431 -12.08 -0.45 -20.52
CA ILE A 431 -12.86 -0.15 -19.32
C ILE A 431 -14.15 -0.90 -19.53
N THR A 432 -14.30 -2.05 -18.86
CA THR A 432 -15.44 -2.93 -19.09
C THR A 432 -16.09 -3.34 -17.78
N ASP A 433 -17.40 -3.54 -17.82
CA ASP A 433 -18.15 -4.05 -16.67
C ASP A 433 -17.91 -3.22 -15.39
N CYS A 434 -17.99 -1.91 -15.52
CA CYS A 434 -17.67 -1.00 -14.42
C CYS A 434 -18.86 -0.15 -14.00
N TYR A 435 -18.89 0.23 -12.73
CA TYR A 435 -20.01 0.93 -12.14
C TYR A 435 -19.56 2.12 -11.29
N ASN A 436 -20.17 3.29 -11.50
CA ASN A 436 -19.99 4.45 -10.67
C ASN A 436 -21.30 4.85 -9.97
N GLN A 437 -21.28 4.95 -8.66
CA GLN A 437 -22.36 5.48 -7.83
C GLN A 437 -21.97 6.76 -7.09
N GLY A 438 -20.68 7.08 -7.01
CA GLY A 438 -20.20 8.30 -6.38
C GLY A 438 -20.45 9.52 -7.25
N THR A 439 -20.98 10.59 -6.66
CA THR A 439 -21.19 11.85 -7.37
C THR A 439 -19.86 12.45 -7.82
N VAL A 440 -19.87 13.09 -8.98
CA VAL A 440 -18.72 13.86 -9.49
C VAL A 440 -19.08 15.34 -9.36
N THR A 441 -18.47 16.01 -8.39
CA THR A 441 -18.78 17.39 -8.03
C THR A 441 -17.59 18.31 -8.26
N GLY A 442 -17.84 19.61 -8.30
CA GLY A 442 -16.81 20.64 -8.41
C GLY A 442 -17.38 21.98 -8.83
N GLN A 443 -16.60 23.05 -8.77
CA GLN A 443 -17.04 24.39 -9.12
C GLN A 443 -17.10 24.58 -10.64
N LYS A 444 -18.07 25.38 -11.11
CA LYS A 444 -18.19 25.75 -12.52
C LYS A 444 -17.05 26.70 -12.89
N HIS A 445 -16.31 26.39 -13.94
CA HIS A 445 -15.33 27.32 -14.51
C HIS A 445 -16.00 28.52 -15.12
N SER A 446 -15.57 29.72 -14.77
CA SER A 446 -15.84 30.92 -15.52
C SER A 446 -14.75 31.11 -16.59
N THR A 447 -14.99 30.62 -17.80
CA THR A 447 -13.96 30.62 -18.85
C THR A 447 -13.94 31.91 -19.61
N SER A 448 -13.04 32.84 -19.28
CA SER A 448 -12.62 33.90 -20.19
C SER A 448 -11.63 33.45 -21.29
N TRP A 449 -11.14 32.18 -21.24
CA TRP A 449 -10.06 31.68 -22.12
C TRP A 449 -10.39 30.35 -22.83
N GLY A 450 -11.66 29.96 -22.96
CA GLY A 450 -12.05 28.77 -23.74
C GLY A 450 -11.62 27.42 -23.11
N ARG A 451 -11.34 27.38 -21.83
CA ARG A 451 -10.90 26.17 -21.10
C ARG A 451 -12.04 25.17 -20.97
N ARG A 452 -11.75 23.87 -21.14
CA ARG A 452 -12.74 22.79 -21.12
C ARG A 452 -12.68 22.05 -19.80
N ASP A 453 -13.82 21.95 -19.14
CA ASP A 453 -13.99 21.05 -17.98
C ASP A 453 -14.20 19.62 -18.49
N TYR A 454 -13.25 18.75 -18.19
CA TYR A 454 -13.35 17.35 -18.54
C TYR A 454 -13.90 16.55 -17.36
N ARG A 455 -15.21 16.62 -17.13
CA ARG A 455 -15.89 15.88 -16.06
C ARG A 455 -16.81 14.83 -16.65
N GLY A 456 -16.64 13.58 -16.22
CA GLY A 456 -17.49 12.46 -16.64
C GLY A 456 -17.84 11.52 -15.50
N GLY A 457 -19.01 10.96 -15.55
CA GLY A 457 -19.45 9.98 -14.54
C GLY A 457 -18.61 8.71 -14.54
N ILE A 458 -17.96 8.39 -15.66
CA ILE A 458 -17.04 7.26 -15.81
C ILE A 458 -15.61 7.76 -16.01
N VAL A 459 -15.36 8.57 -17.05
CA VAL A 459 -14.03 9.06 -17.41
C VAL A 459 -14.06 10.57 -17.59
N GLY A 460 -13.14 11.29 -16.96
CA GLY A 460 -13.02 12.73 -17.14
C GLY A 460 -12.46 13.08 -18.52
N ASN A 461 -11.22 12.72 -18.78
CA ASN A 461 -10.55 12.96 -20.06
C ASN A 461 -10.09 11.62 -20.66
N MET A 462 -10.65 11.28 -21.81
CA MET A 462 -10.38 10.03 -22.50
C MET A 462 -9.60 10.32 -23.79
N GLY A 463 -8.35 9.91 -23.82
CA GLY A 463 -7.47 10.03 -24.98
C GLY A 463 -7.95 9.22 -26.19
N LYS A 464 -7.25 9.33 -27.30
CA LYS A 464 -7.54 8.56 -28.53
C LYS A 464 -7.45 7.06 -28.27
N ASP A 465 -8.23 6.28 -29.01
CA ASP A 465 -8.23 4.81 -29.01
C ASP A 465 -8.64 4.11 -27.71
N ALA A 466 -9.19 4.81 -26.73
CA ALA A 466 -9.74 4.22 -25.54
C ALA A 466 -11.14 3.67 -25.79
N ASN A 467 -11.44 2.46 -25.28
CA ASN A 467 -12.74 1.80 -25.41
C ASN A 467 -13.39 1.59 -24.03
N CYS A 468 -14.64 2.04 -23.89
CA CYS A 468 -15.49 1.76 -22.74
C CYS A 468 -16.66 0.87 -23.17
N HIS A 469 -16.85 -0.24 -22.48
CA HIS A 469 -17.97 -1.16 -22.73
C HIS A 469 -18.67 -1.57 -21.43
N PHE A 470 -19.97 -1.74 -21.47
CA PHE A 470 -20.76 -2.24 -20.34
C PHE A 470 -20.52 -1.46 -19.05
N VAL A 471 -20.55 -0.11 -19.14
CA VAL A 471 -20.37 0.75 -17.98
C VAL A 471 -21.67 1.43 -17.60
N ILE A 472 -21.89 1.62 -16.32
CA ILE A 472 -23.07 2.31 -15.78
C ILE A 472 -22.61 3.46 -14.90
N ASN A 473 -23.12 4.66 -15.16
CA ASN A 473 -23.05 5.76 -14.21
C ASN A 473 -24.43 5.98 -13.57
N ALA A 474 -24.51 5.75 -12.26
CA ALA A 474 -25.72 5.96 -11.48
C ALA A 474 -25.69 7.25 -10.65
N ALA A 475 -24.66 8.07 -10.79
CA ALA A 475 -24.47 9.26 -9.99
C ALA A 475 -24.54 10.54 -10.79
N LYS A 476 -24.87 11.63 -10.11
CA LYS A 476 -24.89 12.98 -10.67
C LYS A 476 -23.48 13.46 -10.98
N VAL A 477 -23.35 14.18 -12.12
CA VAL A 477 -22.14 14.88 -12.52
C VAL A 477 -22.44 16.37 -12.62
N ASP A 478 -21.83 17.16 -11.74
CA ASP A 478 -22.01 18.60 -11.76
C ASP A 478 -21.14 19.24 -12.87
N TYR A 479 -21.78 20.02 -13.73
CA TYR A 479 -21.13 20.78 -14.82
C TYR A 479 -20.31 19.91 -15.81
N GLY A 480 -20.65 18.65 -15.96
CA GLY A 480 -19.98 17.71 -16.85
C GLY A 480 -20.94 16.82 -17.62
N ASN A 481 -20.41 15.79 -18.25
CA ASN A 481 -21.17 14.78 -18.99
C ASN A 481 -21.39 13.54 -18.14
N ALA A 482 -22.52 12.86 -18.33
CA ALA A 482 -22.89 11.73 -17.50
C ALA A 482 -21.94 10.51 -17.64
N LEU A 483 -21.28 10.32 -18.76
CA LEU A 483 -20.32 9.22 -18.95
C LEU A 483 -18.90 9.71 -19.14
N ALA A 484 -18.62 10.55 -20.14
CA ALA A 484 -17.28 11.03 -20.41
C ALA A 484 -17.23 12.55 -20.59
N GLY A 485 -16.29 13.20 -19.90
CA GLY A 485 -16.11 14.64 -19.98
C GLY A 485 -15.57 15.09 -21.33
N TYR A 486 -14.58 14.35 -21.85
CA TYR A 486 -14.01 14.57 -23.17
C TYR A 486 -13.71 13.23 -23.85
N LEU A 487 -14.12 13.12 -25.11
CA LEU A 487 -13.88 11.98 -26.00
C LEU A 487 -13.25 12.50 -27.29
N THR A 488 -12.14 11.93 -27.71
CA THR A 488 -11.57 12.17 -29.04
C THR A 488 -12.23 11.31 -30.13
N ASP A 489 -12.67 10.09 -29.76
CA ASP A 489 -13.36 9.13 -30.62
C ASP A 489 -14.60 8.56 -29.91
N LYS A 490 -15.63 8.21 -30.66
CA LYS A 490 -16.91 7.71 -30.10
C LYS A 490 -16.79 6.20 -29.73
N ASN A 491 -15.87 5.86 -28.84
CA ASN A 491 -15.59 4.48 -28.49
C ASN A 491 -16.26 4.02 -27.18
N MET A 492 -17.49 4.47 -26.94
CA MET A 492 -18.32 3.96 -25.85
C MET A 492 -19.46 3.12 -26.41
N LYS A 493 -19.51 1.86 -26.02
CA LYS A 493 -20.56 0.92 -26.44
C LYS A 493 -21.26 0.34 -25.21
N SER A 494 -22.58 0.04 -25.35
CA SER A 494 -23.41 -0.54 -24.30
C SER A 494 -23.19 0.17 -22.94
N SER A 495 -23.19 1.50 -22.97
CA SER A 495 -22.92 2.35 -21.80
C SER A 495 -24.21 3.05 -21.40
N TYR A 496 -24.52 3.05 -20.13
CA TYR A 496 -25.81 3.48 -19.61
C TYR A 496 -25.64 4.53 -18.52
N LEU A 497 -26.63 5.41 -18.42
CA LEU A 497 -26.75 6.37 -17.33
C LEU A 497 -28.13 6.30 -16.71
N VAL A 498 -28.24 6.61 -15.45
CA VAL A 498 -29.51 6.78 -14.76
C VAL A 498 -30.07 8.15 -15.09
N LYS A 499 -31.39 8.29 -15.16
CA LYS A 499 -32.07 9.55 -15.41
C LYS A 499 -31.57 10.65 -14.46
N ASP A 500 -31.40 11.84 -15.00
CA ASP A 500 -30.96 13.05 -14.28
C ASP A 500 -29.52 13.05 -13.76
N THR A 501 -28.66 12.11 -14.19
CA THR A 501 -27.25 12.08 -13.82
C THR A 501 -26.37 13.10 -14.58
N GLY A 502 -26.91 13.79 -15.57
CA GLY A 502 -26.22 14.79 -16.41
C GLY A 502 -26.55 14.64 -17.89
N LYS A 503 -25.92 15.48 -18.75
CA LYS A 503 -26.03 15.37 -20.20
C LYS A 503 -24.89 14.52 -20.75
N ASP A 504 -25.15 13.68 -21.72
CA ASP A 504 -24.11 12.89 -22.37
C ASP A 504 -24.32 12.70 -23.88
N PHE A 505 -23.23 12.63 -24.60
CA PHE A 505 -23.19 12.40 -26.05
C PHE A 505 -22.99 10.93 -26.42
N ALA A 506 -22.57 10.09 -25.46
CA ALA A 506 -22.10 8.74 -25.71
C ALA A 506 -22.96 7.63 -25.07
N ALA A 507 -23.99 8.00 -24.31
CA ALA A 507 -24.87 7.01 -23.68
C ALA A 507 -25.66 6.20 -24.71
N THR A 508 -25.66 4.89 -24.57
CA THR A 508 -26.49 3.99 -25.38
C THR A 508 -27.97 4.12 -25.02
N ALA A 509 -28.27 4.28 -23.72
CA ALA A 509 -29.61 4.53 -23.22
C ALA A 509 -29.59 5.22 -21.85
N THR A 510 -30.62 6.01 -21.57
CA THR A 510 -30.90 6.55 -20.23
C THR A 510 -31.86 5.62 -19.51
N LEU A 511 -31.50 5.22 -18.30
CA LEU A 511 -32.34 4.36 -17.48
C LEU A 511 -33.25 5.22 -16.58
N PRO A 512 -34.53 4.86 -16.40
CA PRO A 512 -35.40 5.59 -15.49
C PRO A 512 -35.06 5.31 -14.02
N ASP A 513 -35.18 6.35 -13.16
CA ASP A 513 -34.88 6.28 -11.73
C ASP A 513 -35.73 5.28 -10.94
N SER A 514 -36.91 4.94 -11.45
CA SER A 514 -37.93 4.15 -10.73
C SER A 514 -37.94 2.67 -11.07
N ARG A 515 -36.87 2.13 -11.64
CA ARG A 515 -36.86 0.70 -12.00
C ARG A 515 -36.75 -0.17 -10.78
N LYS A 516 -37.74 -1.02 -10.63
CA LYS A 516 -37.68 -2.16 -9.70
C LYS A 516 -36.81 -3.24 -10.34
N GLY A 517 -35.75 -3.67 -9.64
CA GLY A 517 -34.88 -4.74 -10.13
C GLY A 517 -35.68 -6.06 -10.29
N ASP A 518 -36.12 -6.33 -11.49
CA ASP A 518 -36.77 -7.55 -11.90
C ASP A 518 -35.87 -8.24 -12.93
N GLU A 519 -35.83 -9.57 -12.91
CA GLU A 519 -35.10 -10.38 -13.90
C GLU A 519 -35.54 -10.11 -15.33
N SER A 520 -36.81 -9.75 -15.54
CA SER A 520 -37.36 -9.38 -16.85
C SER A 520 -36.69 -8.14 -17.45
N GLU A 521 -36.05 -7.32 -16.65
CA GLU A 521 -35.38 -6.08 -17.10
C GLU A 521 -33.96 -6.32 -17.64
N LYS A 522 -33.39 -7.51 -17.50
CA LYS A 522 -32.07 -7.88 -18.05
C LYS A 522 -31.94 -7.59 -19.55
N THR A 523 -33.01 -7.71 -20.29
CA THR A 523 -33.05 -7.41 -21.73
C THR A 523 -32.75 -5.94 -22.08
N LEU A 524 -32.93 -5.06 -21.13
CA LEU A 524 -32.65 -3.63 -21.30
C LEU A 524 -31.14 -3.32 -21.28
N TYR A 525 -30.34 -4.22 -20.74
CA TYR A 525 -28.89 -4.10 -20.62
C TYR A 525 -28.20 -5.02 -21.61
N SER A 526 -28.40 -4.74 -22.90
CA SER A 526 -27.85 -5.57 -23.97
C SER A 526 -26.34 -5.76 -23.85
N GLY A 527 -25.91 -7.01 -23.82
CA GLY A 527 -24.49 -7.38 -23.75
C GLY A 527 -23.91 -7.52 -22.34
N PHE A 528 -24.65 -7.17 -21.29
CA PHE A 528 -24.22 -7.41 -19.92
C PHE A 528 -24.30 -8.89 -19.55
N ASP A 529 -23.25 -9.42 -18.94
CA ASP A 529 -23.20 -10.81 -18.46
C ASP A 529 -23.89 -10.94 -17.09
N PHE A 530 -25.15 -11.31 -17.10
CA PHE A 530 -25.93 -11.56 -15.88
C PHE A 530 -25.74 -12.96 -15.30
N GLN A 531 -24.97 -13.83 -15.93
CA GLN A 531 -24.67 -15.15 -15.39
C GLN A 531 -23.46 -15.16 -14.47
N GLY A 532 -22.45 -14.37 -14.78
CA GLY A 532 -21.20 -14.36 -14.03
C GLY A 532 -20.77 -13.02 -13.45
N THR A 533 -21.13 -11.91 -14.08
CA THR A 533 -20.57 -10.60 -13.74
C THR A 533 -21.56 -9.65 -13.08
N TRP A 534 -22.79 -9.59 -13.60
CA TRP A 534 -23.80 -8.63 -13.15
C TRP A 534 -24.98 -9.30 -12.46
N GLN A 535 -25.62 -8.60 -11.57
CA GLN A 535 -26.86 -9.04 -10.90
C GLN A 535 -27.88 -7.91 -10.89
N ILE A 536 -29.15 -8.24 -11.12
CA ILE A 536 -30.29 -7.35 -10.93
C ILE A 536 -31.19 -7.94 -9.84
N GLY A 537 -31.64 -7.10 -8.93
CA GLY A 537 -32.49 -7.51 -7.82
C GLY A 537 -31.71 -8.20 -6.70
N GLY A 538 -32.22 -8.15 -5.50
CA GLY A 538 -31.62 -8.74 -4.30
C GLY A 538 -31.82 -7.87 -3.06
N THR A 539 -31.72 -8.48 -1.89
CA THR A 539 -32.01 -7.84 -0.60
C THR A 539 -30.89 -6.97 -0.05
N HIS A 540 -29.82 -6.73 -0.81
CA HIS A 540 -28.54 -6.35 -0.24
C HIS A 540 -28.20 -4.85 -0.19
N ASN A 541 -28.94 -4.00 -0.85
CA ASN A 541 -28.88 -2.55 -0.57
C ASN A 541 -30.08 -1.84 -1.21
N GLN A 542 -30.71 -0.94 -0.49
CA GLN A 542 -31.88 -0.23 -1.00
C GLN A 542 -31.60 0.61 -2.25
N ILE A 543 -30.34 0.98 -2.50
CA ILE A 543 -29.93 1.78 -3.66
C ILE A 543 -29.59 0.91 -4.86
N CYS A 544 -28.98 -0.27 -4.66
CA CYS A 544 -28.62 -1.21 -5.75
C CYS A 544 -29.75 -2.15 -6.15
N ALA A 545 -30.85 -2.21 -5.42
CA ALA A 545 -31.97 -3.10 -5.72
C ALA A 545 -32.67 -2.80 -7.05
N GLN A 546 -32.39 -1.66 -7.67
CA GLN A 546 -33.07 -1.18 -8.88
C GLN A 546 -32.17 -1.13 -10.13
N LEU A 547 -30.85 -1.34 -9.97
CA LEU A 547 -29.87 -1.25 -11.05
C LEU A 547 -28.97 -2.48 -11.07
N PRO A 548 -28.42 -2.87 -12.24
CA PRO A 548 -27.38 -3.88 -12.27
C PRO A 548 -26.18 -3.50 -11.42
N TYR A 549 -25.66 -4.44 -10.67
CA TYR A 549 -24.45 -4.27 -9.89
C TYR A 549 -23.48 -5.43 -10.12
N LEU A 550 -22.21 -5.17 -9.88
CA LEU A 550 -21.17 -6.17 -10.06
C LEU A 550 -21.17 -7.16 -8.89
N GLN A 551 -21.39 -8.43 -9.17
CA GLN A 551 -21.38 -9.50 -8.17
C GLN A 551 -20.04 -9.54 -7.42
N SER A 552 -18.92 -9.39 -8.13
CA SER A 552 -17.58 -9.44 -7.55
C SER A 552 -17.26 -8.31 -6.56
N CYS A 553 -17.84 -7.13 -6.76
CA CYS A 553 -17.63 -6.00 -5.86
C CYS A 553 -18.41 -6.12 -4.55
N TYR A 554 -19.48 -6.92 -4.55
CA TYR A 554 -20.37 -7.05 -3.42
C TYR A 554 -19.91 -8.08 -2.38
N PHE A 555 -19.42 -9.23 -2.85
CA PHE A 555 -19.18 -10.40 -1.99
C PHE A 555 -17.92 -10.33 -1.13
N GLN A 556 -16.97 -9.43 -1.38
CA GLN A 556 -15.67 -9.52 -0.74
C GLN A 556 -15.42 -8.54 0.41
N PHE A 557 -16.25 -7.49 0.54
CA PHE A 557 -15.98 -6.43 1.52
C PHE A 557 -17.26 -5.82 2.10
N ALA A 558 -18.36 -6.54 2.14
CA ALA A 558 -19.72 -6.02 2.35
C ALA A 558 -19.98 -5.35 3.71
N LYS A 559 -19.12 -5.45 4.71
CA LYS A 559 -19.38 -4.87 6.03
C LYS A 559 -18.12 -4.34 6.71
N TYR A 560 -17.54 -3.27 6.19
CA TYR A 560 -16.77 -2.39 7.04
C TYR A 560 -17.68 -1.25 7.51
N ASN A 561 -18.07 -1.28 8.80
CA ASN A 561 -18.63 -0.13 9.51
C ASN A 561 -17.46 0.55 10.21
N PRO A 562 -17.10 1.82 9.90
CA PRO A 562 -15.98 2.52 10.51
C PRO A 562 -16.10 2.71 12.01
#